data_4c66d62c4130cbfc40200799023c2907
#
_entry.id   4c66d62c4130cbfc40200799023c2907
#
_cell.length_a   1.000
_cell.length_b   1.000
_cell.length_c   1.000
_cell.angle_alpha   90.00
_cell.angle_beta   90.00
_cell.angle_gamma   90.00
#
_symmetry.space_group_name_H-M   'P 1'
#
loop_
_entity.id
_entity.type
_entity.pdbx_description
1 polymer ?
#
loop_
_entity_poly.entity_id
_entity_poly.type
_entity_poly.pdbx_seq_one_letter_code
_entity_poly.pdbx_strand_id
1 'polypeptide(L)'
;MRAFLSLFLPLLISSLHAEKIITNPNWVARNTPVVTVDSILLRDTVSRMYITLKQLPHTSLTIHDDWVVQDSIKRFSGKVRDIDGVDFDRIFQFDSDSTIHIEMDFPALPPSLTEFDIIGNQKSNEIRIIGLSLTEKRNKTSIYPQPNPIYRSATPAITFDTAILQGKFVGYHKRLNLPDGKIIQDDLFSGKQTEINIPIAPDGSFSAKIPTHYPIQQKLILGDRYIPFYIEPTDTLYIETYLDELFAPYRYSGGIEQNCVHSTYRGKNARINYELRKIRLKNISETEDWIKSLNTLSTQKYYTSEENKFKAKLEYINSKYNQGEISNTSYHLSILNNYYNFIYHIFVYMKIIDKDTINEYSIKNIDYTSFAGISAMNDPLSTTSEYYLPFLMLLESWRAMTTPPNWEYSDFIKALEKRNINLSNTEKETLKFVFGEIQTPPDNVERTIESFNKKSEKEQISMREEKLRALRKQTYETYFGPSTDFTCQLINARSIIRLIHSLDRKLTETEIKEFTAPITDRRLLKVIDQTNFSYKPQSLQGH
;
A
#
# COMPACT_ATOMS: atom_id res chain seq x y z
N MET A 1 -57.24 65.30 55.87
CA MET A 1 -57.18 64.54 54.62
C MET A 1 -55.70 64.43 54.21
N ARG A 2 -55.08 63.22 54.43
CA ARG A 2 -53.69 62.96 54.06
C ARG A 2 -53.72 62.04 52.87
N ALA A 3 -53.20 62.45 51.69
CA ALA A 3 -53.06 61.69 50.49
C ALA A 3 -51.76 60.82 50.60
N PHE A 4 -51.88 59.52 50.55
CA PHE A 4 -50.74 58.61 50.39
C PHE A 4 -50.38 58.51 48.93
N LEU A 5 -49.18 58.98 48.59
CA LEU A 5 -48.56 58.78 47.29
C LEU A 5 -47.75 57.50 47.34
N SER A 6 -48.25 56.40 46.79
CA SER A 6 -47.50 55.15 46.68
C SER A 6 -46.63 55.19 45.40
N LEU A 7 -45.33 55.26 45.60
CA LEU A 7 -44.30 55.23 44.58
C LEU A 7 -44.14 53.71 44.16
N PHE A 8 -44.65 53.35 43.00
CA PHE A 8 -44.31 52.04 42.36
C PHE A 8 -42.92 52.20 41.71
N LEU A 9 -41.91 51.58 42.33
CA LEU A 9 -40.59 51.39 41.76
C LEU A 9 -40.63 50.10 40.95
N PRO A 10 -40.47 50.11 39.63
CA PRO A 10 -40.33 48.83 38.92
C PRO A 10 -38.96 48.26 39.27
N LEU A 11 -38.95 47.12 39.96
CA LEU A 11 -37.76 46.26 40.07
C LEU A 11 -37.39 45.78 38.66
N LEU A 12 -36.41 46.41 38.05
CA LEU A 12 -35.66 45.85 36.97
C LEU A 12 -34.90 44.65 37.51
N ILE A 13 -35.52 43.45 37.44
CA ILE A 13 -34.83 42.21 37.60
C ILE A 13 -33.96 42.08 36.34
N SER A 14 -32.75 42.62 36.38
CA SER A 14 -31.70 42.21 35.44
C SER A 14 -31.45 40.74 35.77
N SER A 15 -31.98 39.84 34.92
CA SER A 15 -31.58 38.46 34.94
C SER A 15 -30.07 38.43 34.67
N LEU A 16 -29.29 38.31 35.76
CA LEU A 16 -27.89 37.91 35.65
C LEU A 16 -27.88 36.52 35.03
N HIS A 17 -27.78 36.46 33.71
CA HIS A 17 -27.51 35.21 33.01
C HIS A 17 -26.09 34.79 33.40
N ALA A 18 -26.00 33.76 34.21
CA ALA A 18 -24.72 33.24 34.68
C ALA A 18 -23.94 32.63 33.47
N GLU A 19 -22.80 33.22 33.20
CA GLU A 19 -21.83 32.60 32.28
C GLU A 19 -21.56 31.16 32.74
N LYS A 20 -21.73 30.18 31.87
CA LYS A 20 -21.44 28.77 32.16
C LYS A 20 -20.17 28.38 31.43
N ILE A 21 -19.17 27.93 32.19
CA ILE A 21 -17.92 27.38 31.63
C ILE A 21 -17.94 25.88 31.77
N ILE A 22 -17.70 25.16 30.68
CA ILE A 22 -17.55 23.71 30.62
C ILE A 22 -16.08 23.45 30.31
N THR A 23 -15.36 22.85 31.25
CA THR A 23 -13.93 22.53 31.14
C THR A 23 -13.73 21.08 30.73
N ASN A 24 -12.81 20.82 29.83
CA ASN A 24 -12.48 19.48 29.32
C ASN A 24 -13.75 18.70 28.89
N PRO A 25 -14.56 19.21 27.97
CA PRO A 25 -15.76 18.51 27.53
C PRO A 25 -15.42 17.14 26.96
N ASN A 26 -16.27 16.15 27.22
CA ASN A 26 -16.16 14.84 26.60
C ASN A 26 -16.67 14.88 25.16
N TRP A 27 -16.26 13.94 24.34
CA TRP A 27 -16.76 13.72 22.97
C TRP A 27 -17.00 12.24 22.69
N VAL A 28 -17.85 11.94 21.71
CA VAL A 28 -18.15 10.57 21.29
C VAL A 28 -17.06 10.07 20.33
N ALA A 29 -16.68 10.89 19.36
CA ALA A 29 -15.66 10.53 18.35
C ALA A 29 -15.00 11.77 17.74
N ARG A 30 -13.78 11.62 17.22
CA ARG A 30 -13.10 12.62 16.41
C ARG A 30 -12.22 11.96 15.35
N ASN A 31 -12.02 12.61 14.21
CA ASN A 31 -11.21 12.10 13.12
C ASN A 31 -9.74 12.56 13.18
N THR A 32 -9.36 13.40 14.11
CA THR A 32 -7.97 13.83 14.31
C THR A 32 -7.74 14.30 15.75
N PRO A 33 -6.59 13.99 16.35
CA PRO A 33 -6.20 14.55 17.65
C PRO A 33 -5.53 15.92 17.56
N VAL A 34 -5.36 16.48 16.35
CA VAL A 34 -4.75 17.80 16.15
C VAL A 34 -5.53 18.90 16.89
N VAL A 35 -6.85 18.76 16.95
CA VAL A 35 -7.75 19.73 17.56
C VAL A 35 -8.32 19.17 18.87
N THR A 36 -8.19 19.93 19.94
CA THR A 36 -8.78 19.62 21.25
C THR A 36 -9.53 20.83 21.78
N VAL A 37 -10.81 20.67 22.10
CA VAL A 37 -11.58 21.68 22.80
C VAL A 37 -11.29 21.58 24.29
N ASP A 38 -10.66 22.60 24.86
CA ASP A 38 -10.26 22.63 26.27
C ASP A 38 -11.39 23.10 27.17
N SER A 39 -12.12 24.14 26.72
CA SER A 39 -13.28 24.62 27.43
C SER A 39 -14.26 25.35 26.49
N ILE A 40 -15.50 25.46 26.93
CA ILE A 40 -16.59 26.15 26.24
C ILE A 40 -17.19 27.17 27.21
N LEU A 41 -17.20 28.45 26.84
CA LEU A 41 -17.87 29.50 27.55
C LEU A 41 -19.22 29.81 26.88
N LEU A 42 -20.30 29.53 27.57
CA LEU A 42 -21.66 29.77 27.10
C LEU A 42 -22.16 31.15 27.60
N ARG A 43 -22.58 31.99 26.65
CA ARG A 43 -23.22 33.28 26.87
C ARG A 43 -24.50 33.39 26.06
N ASP A 44 -25.35 34.35 26.37
CA ASP A 44 -26.65 34.53 25.71
C ASP A 44 -26.53 34.82 24.18
N THR A 45 -25.45 35.48 23.75
CA THR A 45 -25.27 35.91 22.36
C THR A 45 -24.20 35.17 21.60
N VAL A 46 -23.28 34.48 22.32
CA VAL A 46 -22.11 33.83 21.75
C VAL A 46 -21.70 32.64 22.61
N SER A 47 -21.22 31.62 21.97
CA SER A 47 -20.52 30.48 22.62
C SER A 47 -19.07 30.50 22.15
N ARG A 48 -18.14 30.75 23.10
CA ARG A 48 -16.70 30.78 22.81
C ARG A 48 -16.06 29.45 23.16
N MET A 49 -15.26 28.94 22.24
CA MET A 49 -14.51 27.70 22.42
C MET A 49 -13.02 27.99 22.53
N TYR A 50 -12.40 27.55 23.59
CA TYR A 50 -10.95 27.57 23.78
C TYR A 50 -10.39 26.26 23.25
N ILE A 51 -9.51 26.33 22.27
CA ILE A 51 -9.06 25.19 21.49
C ILE A 51 -7.54 25.14 21.50
N THR A 52 -6.98 23.96 21.78
CA THR A 52 -5.58 23.66 21.58
C THR A 52 -5.39 22.92 20.26
N LEU A 53 -4.55 23.49 19.41
CA LEU A 53 -4.02 22.84 18.21
C LEU A 53 -2.67 22.24 18.53
N LYS A 54 -2.46 20.96 18.21
CA LYS A 54 -1.20 20.26 18.43
C LYS A 54 -0.76 19.56 17.16
N GLN A 55 0.45 19.90 16.68
CA GLN A 55 1.02 19.36 15.45
C GLN A 55 2.53 19.10 15.66
N LEU A 56 3.23 18.58 14.66
CA LEU A 56 4.68 18.43 14.72
C LEU A 56 5.39 19.80 14.66
N PRO A 57 6.58 19.95 15.28
CA PRO A 57 7.38 21.16 15.16
C PRO A 57 7.66 21.50 13.69
N HIS A 58 7.65 22.80 13.39
CA HIS A 58 7.95 23.35 12.06
C HIS A 58 7.04 22.86 10.93
N THR A 59 5.86 22.36 11.26
CA THR A 59 4.78 22.09 10.29
C THR A 59 3.85 23.30 10.21
N SER A 60 3.06 23.37 9.15
CA SER A 60 2.08 24.45 8.94
C SER A 60 0.67 23.89 8.90
N LEU A 61 -0.29 24.74 9.27
CA LEU A 61 -1.71 24.48 9.17
C LEU A 61 -2.43 25.74 8.68
N THR A 62 -3.60 25.57 8.08
CA THR A 62 -4.54 26.64 7.75
C THR A 62 -5.88 26.32 8.40
N ILE A 63 -6.47 27.29 9.06
CA ILE A 63 -7.84 27.21 9.58
C ILE A 63 -8.73 28.02 8.64
N HIS A 64 -9.72 27.34 8.03
CA HIS A 64 -10.68 27.99 7.14
C HIS A 64 -11.87 28.58 7.91
N ASP A 65 -12.59 29.52 7.31
CA ASP A 65 -13.78 30.15 7.89
C ASP A 65 -15.07 29.32 7.79
N ASP A 66 -14.92 28.02 7.49
CA ASP A 66 -16.03 27.09 7.22
C ASP A 66 -16.46 26.25 8.43
N TRP A 67 -16.00 26.61 9.64
CA TRP A 67 -16.35 25.87 10.84
C TRP A 67 -17.82 26.06 11.23
N VAL A 68 -18.45 24.95 11.59
CA VAL A 68 -19.87 24.89 11.96
C VAL A 68 -20.03 24.04 13.22
N VAL A 69 -20.86 24.53 14.13
CA VAL A 69 -21.42 23.74 15.25
C VAL A 69 -22.84 23.34 14.87
N GLN A 70 -23.21 22.09 15.11
CA GLN A 70 -24.55 21.60 14.77
C GLN A 70 -25.01 20.50 15.73
N ASP A 71 -26.32 20.35 15.94
CA ASP A 71 -26.86 19.20 16.65
C ASP A 71 -26.86 17.95 15.75
N SER A 72 -26.97 16.76 16.36
CA SER A 72 -26.87 15.47 15.66
C SER A 72 -27.87 15.26 14.53
N ILE A 73 -28.99 15.97 14.55
CA ILE A 73 -30.09 15.89 13.57
C ILE A 73 -30.25 17.19 12.77
N LYS A 74 -29.30 18.11 12.88
CA LYS A 74 -29.22 19.38 12.13
C LYS A 74 -30.41 20.32 12.28
N ARG A 75 -31.12 20.27 13.40
CA ARG A 75 -32.14 21.29 13.72
C ARG A 75 -31.53 22.62 14.14
N PHE A 76 -30.33 22.58 14.71
CA PHE A 76 -29.48 23.74 15.01
C PHE A 76 -28.19 23.65 14.22
N SER A 77 -27.77 24.77 13.63
CA SER A 77 -26.48 24.91 12.96
C SER A 77 -26.00 26.35 13.09
N GLY A 78 -24.77 26.54 13.50
CA GLY A 78 -24.16 27.86 13.65
C GLY A 78 -22.75 27.92 13.06
N LYS A 79 -22.53 28.82 12.07
CA LYS A 79 -21.21 29.02 11.49
C LYS A 79 -20.36 29.86 12.45
N VAL A 80 -19.05 29.62 12.47
CA VAL A 80 -18.04 30.40 13.17
C VAL A 80 -18.17 31.89 12.79
N ARG A 81 -18.03 32.79 13.78
CA ARG A 81 -18.15 34.24 13.60
C ARG A 81 -16.80 34.93 13.66
N ASP A 82 -15.92 34.44 14.53
CA ASP A 82 -14.63 35.06 14.81
C ASP A 82 -13.61 34.01 15.28
N ILE A 83 -12.33 34.34 15.14
CA ILE A 83 -11.20 33.54 15.62
C ILE A 83 -10.12 34.49 16.18
N ASP A 84 -9.61 34.14 17.38
CA ASP A 84 -8.47 34.80 18.00
C ASP A 84 -7.28 33.82 18.08
N GLY A 85 -6.05 34.32 17.97
CA GLY A 85 -4.81 33.54 18.04
C GLY A 85 -4.19 33.22 16.68
N VAL A 86 -5.02 33.07 15.63
CA VAL A 86 -4.59 32.92 14.21
C VAL A 86 -5.61 33.64 13.32
N ASP A 87 -5.28 33.84 12.05
CA ASP A 87 -6.22 34.39 11.06
C ASP A 87 -6.84 33.25 10.22
N PHE A 88 -8.11 33.37 9.85
CA PHE A 88 -8.74 32.47 8.88
C PHE A 88 -8.04 32.55 7.51
N ASP A 89 -7.98 31.41 6.82
CA ASP A 89 -7.45 31.27 5.46
C ASP A 89 -5.98 31.70 5.31
N ARG A 90 -5.25 31.83 6.41
CA ARG A 90 -3.80 32.09 6.42
C ARG A 90 -3.03 30.90 6.94
N ILE A 91 -1.86 30.67 6.35
CA ILE A 91 -0.93 29.63 6.78
C ILE A 91 -0.21 30.14 8.03
N PHE A 92 -0.24 29.35 9.10
CA PHE A 92 0.59 29.57 10.29
C PHE A 92 1.48 28.35 10.57
N GLN A 93 2.58 28.56 11.27
CA GLN A 93 3.56 27.52 11.57
C GLN A 93 3.56 27.20 13.06
N PHE A 94 3.81 25.92 13.36
CA PHE A 94 4.02 25.45 14.72
C PHE A 94 5.50 25.61 15.09
N ASP A 95 5.76 26.24 16.23
CA ASP A 95 7.09 26.36 16.80
C ASP A 95 7.59 25.05 17.40
N SER A 96 8.71 25.09 18.11
CA SER A 96 9.33 23.92 18.75
C SER A 96 8.46 23.24 19.80
N ASP A 97 7.54 23.97 20.46
CA ASP A 97 6.58 23.43 21.43
C ASP A 97 5.39 22.71 20.78
N SER A 98 5.23 22.83 19.45
CA SER A 98 4.23 22.12 18.67
C SER A 98 2.77 22.41 19.05
N THR A 99 2.50 23.54 19.74
CA THR A 99 1.20 23.84 20.32
C THR A 99 0.80 25.28 20.05
N ILE A 100 -0.44 25.49 19.61
CA ILE A 100 -1.04 26.82 19.42
C ILE A 100 -2.41 26.82 20.11
N HIS A 101 -2.72 27.90 20.83
CA HIS A 101 -4.02 28.11 21.45
C HIS A 101 -4.80 29.12 20.63
N ILE A 102 -6.06 28.81 20.35
CA ILE A 102 -6.98 29.65 19.61
C ILE A 102 -8.31 29.74 20.36
N GLU A 103 -9.04 30.84 20.10
CA GLU A 103 -10.42 31.03 20.55
C GLU A 103 -11.31 31.15 19.33
N MET A 104 -12.45 30.45 19.33
CA MET A 104 -13.43 30.54 18.25
C MET A 104 -14.80 30.93 18.81
N ASP A 105 -15.42 31.94 18.21
CA ASP A 105 -16.75 32.38 18.55
C ASP A 105 -17.80 31.82 17.59
N PHE A 106 -18.81 31.20 18.17
CA PHE A 106 -19.98 30.67 17.47
C PHE A 106 -21.26 31.36 17.96
N PRO A 107 -22.38 31.29 17.22
CA PRO A 107 -23.69 31.68 17.75
C PRO A 107 -23.98 31.00 19.08
N ALA A 108 -24.77 31.66 19.94
CA ALA A 108 -25.20 31.06 21.21
C ALA A 108 -25.81 29.67 20.99
N LEU A 109 -25.31 28.68 21.73
CA LEU A 109 -25.86 27.33 21.68
C LEU A 109 -27.22 27.29 22.40
N PRO A 110 -28.24 26.60 21.86
CA PRO A 110 -29.55 26.49 22.51
C PRO A 110 -29.42 25.90 23.92
N PRO A 111 -30.10 26.47 24.92
CA PRO A 111 -30.03 26.01 26.31
C PRO A 111 -30.44 24.54 26.51
N SER A 112 -31.27 24.02 25.61
CA SER A 112 -31.73 22.62 25.60
C SER A 112 -30.71 21.63 25.00
N LEU A 113 -29.60 22.13 24.43
CA LEU A 113 -28.59 21.30 23.82
C LEU A 113 -27.71 20.66 24.90
N THR A 114 -27.53 19.35 24.83
CA THR A 114 -26.66 18.58 25.74
C THR A 114 -25.34 18.16 25.07
N GLU A 115 -25.36 18.04 23.75
CA GLU A 115 -24.18 17.70 22.92
C GLU A 115 -24.32 18.30 21.52
N PHE A 116 -23.21 18.48 20.84
CA PHE A 116 -23.19 18.97 19.45
C PHE A 116 -21.94 18.48 18.71
N ASP A 117 -21.97 18.59 17.40
CA ASP A 117 -20.83 18.28 16.52
C ASP A 117 -20.13 19.57 16.11
N ILE A 118 -18.80 19.51 15.98
CA ILE A 118 -17.97 20.53 15.33
C ILE A 118 -17.45 19.95 14.02
N ILE A 119 -17.63 20.70 12.94
CA ILE A 119 -17.13 20.36 11.60
C ILE A 119 -16.44 21.58 11.03
N GLY A 120 -15.20 21.43 10.58
CA GLY A 120 -14.44 22.53 10.00
C GLY A 120 -13.39 22.07 9.01
N ASN A 121 -12.72 23.02 8.38
CA ASN A 121 -11.69 22.79 7.37
C ASN A 121 -12.15 21.87 6.22
N GLN A 122 -13.41 21.99 5.81
CA GLN A 122 -13.99 21.13 4.77
C GLN A 122 -13.29 21.28 3.41
N LYS A 123 -12.62 22.41 3.16
CA LYS A 123 -11.84 22.66 1.94
C LYS A 123 -10.50 21.91 1.91
N SER A 124 -9.97 21.54 3.10
CA SER A 124 -8.69 20.84 3.21
C SER A 124 -8.60 20.16 4.58
N ASN A 125 -8.30 18.86 4.63
CA ASN A 125 -8.15 18.11 5.88
C ASN A 125 -9.32 18.30 6.86
N GLU A 126 -10.52 17.92 6.44
CA GLU A 126 -11.74 18.11 7.21
C GLU A 126 -11.60 17.59 8.65
N ILE A 127 -11.97 18.45 9.60
CA ILE A 127 -11.92 18.17 11.04
C ILE A 127 -13.34 17.93 11.54
N ARG A 128 -13.55 16.80 12.23
CA ARG A 128 -14.83 16.44 12.84
C ARG A 128 -14.63 16.03 14.29
N ILE A 129 -15.34 16.69 15.19
CA ILE A 129 -15.50 16.30 16.60
C ILE A 129 -17.01 16.05 16.81
N ILE A 130 -17.37 14.83 17.11
CA ILE A 130 -18.75 14.36 17.16
C ILE A 130 -19.20 14.20 18.62
N GLY A 131 -20.39 14.70 18.95
CA GLY A 131 -20.99 14.56 20.25
C GLY A 131 -20.17 15.23 21.36
N LEU A 132 -19.71 16.46 21.12
CA LEU A 132 -19.04 17.26 22.16
C LEU A 132 -20.04 17.59 23.26
N SER A 133 -19.79 17.15 24.48
CA SER A 133 -20.75 17.21 25.58
C SER A 133 -20.72 18.54 26.33
N LEU A 134 -21.90 19.09 26.62
CA LEU A 134 -22.10 20.24 27.48
C LEU A 134 -22.33 19.88 28.97
N THR A 135 -22.33 18.57 29.29
CA THR A 135 -22.64 18.05 30.63
C THR A 135 -21.57 17.14 31.18
N GLU A 136 -20.88 16.39 30.33
CA GLU A 136 -19.89 15.40 30.74
C GLU A 136 -18.45 15.90 30.54
N LYS A 137 -17.61 15.69 31.53
CA LYS A 137 -16.17 15.94 31.43
C LYS A 137 -15.44 14.71 30.92
N ARG A 138 -14.40 14.94 30.12
CA ARG A 138 -13.51 13.89 29.63
C ARG A 138 -12.72 13.26 30.78
N ASN A 139 -12.75 11.95 30.88
CA ASN A 139 -11.84 11.21 31.75
C ASN A 139 -10.43 11.24 31.16
N LYS A 140 -9.43 11.68 31.91
CA LYS A 140 -8.05 11.95 31.47
C LYS A 140 -7.23 10.74 31.01
N THR A 141 -7.72 9.51 31.15
CA THR A 141 -6.93 8.30 30.89
C THR A 141 -7.62 7.37 29.90
N SER A 142 -7.28 7.51 28.64
CA SER A 142 -7.37 6.37 27.73
C SER A 142 -6.24 5.41 28.13
N ILE A 143 -6.52 4.42 28.98
CA ILE A 143 -5.57 3.32 29.23
C ILE A 143 -5.69 2.41 28.02
N TYR A 144 -4.74 2.56 27.08
CA TYR A 144 -4.62 1.61 26.00
C TYR A 144 -4.20 0.25 26.55
N PRO A 145 -4.89 -0.85 26.21
CA PRO A 145 -4.47 -2.16 26.64
C PRO A 145 -3.07 -2.46 26.10
N GLN A 146 -2.18 -2.94 26.98
CA GLN A 146 -0.86 -3.38 26.54
C GLN A 146 -1.02 -4.66 25.71
N PRO A 147 -0.47 -4.69 24.49
CA PRO A 147 -0.54 -5.88 23.68
C PRO A 147 0.27 -7.02 24.31
N ASN A 148 -0.38 -8.12 24.57
CA ASN A 148 0.25 -9.35 25.04
C ASN A 148 -0.04 -10.49 24.03
N PRO A 149 0.71 -10.53 22.91
CA PRO A 149 0.46 -11.52 21.86
C PRO A 149 0.84 -12.92 22.34
N ILE A 150 -0.08 -13.87 22.18
CA ILE A 150 0.18 -15.28 22.43
C ILE A 150 1.18 -15.78 21.38
N TYR A 151 2.26 -16.42 21.84
CA TYR A 151 3.27 -16.99 20.96
C TYR A 151 2.81 -18.35 20.42
N ARG A 152 2.77 -18.47 19.11
CA ARG A 152 2.73 -19.75 18.41
C ARG A 152 3.78 -19.73 17.32
N SER A 153 4.83 -20.53 17.46
CA SER A 153 5.79 -20.75 16.38
C SER A 153 5.12 -21.63 15.34
N ALA A 154 5.03 -21.15 14.11
CA ALA A 154 4.60 -21.96 12.97
C ALA A 154 5.46 -21.59 11.75
N THR A 155 5.83 -22.60 10.97
CA THR A 155 6.38 -22.35 9.64
C THR A 155 5.29 -21.73 8.75
N PRO A 156 5.57 -20.65 8.04
CA PRO A 156 4.59 -20.01 7.16
C PRO A 156 4.03 -21.02 6.14
N ALA A 157 2.72 -21.10 6.06
CA ALA A 157 2.06 -21.98 5.09
C ALA A 157 1.97 -21.30 3.72
N ILE A 158 2.33 -22.04 2.66
CA ILE A 158 2.11 -21.60 1.27
C ILE A 158 1.05 -22.52 0.68
N THR A 159 -0.19 -22.03 0.66
CA THR A 159 -1.35 -22.73 0.12
C THR A 159 -2.26 -21.76 -0.63
N PHE A 160 -3.05 -22.30 -1.57
CA PHE A 160 -4.04 -21.51 -2.30
C PHE A 160 -5.35 -21.47 -1.52
N ASP A 161 -5.59 -20.40 -0.77
CA ASP A 161 -6.82 -20.27 0.00
C ASP A 161 -7.14 -18.79 0.27
N THR A 162 -8.15 -18.56 1.09
CA THR A 162 -8.61 -17.24 1.49
C THR A 162 -8.25 -17.01 2.94
N ALA A 163 -7.64 -15.86 3.22
CA ALA A 163 -7.45 -15.36 4.58
C ALA A 163 -8.62 -14.45 4.98
N ILE A 164 -8.85 -14.28 6.28
CA ILE A 164 -9.88 -13.39 6.82
C ILE A 164 -9.20 -12.29 7.64
N LEU A 165 -9.41 -11.04 7.23
CA LEU A 165 -9.05 -9.88 8.03
C LEU A 165 -10.28 -9.36 8.75
N GLN A 166 -10.19 -9.27 10.07
CA GLN A 166 -11.25 -8.71 10.91
C GLN A 166 -10.66 -7.65 11.84
N GLY A 167 -11.51 -6.78 12.37
CA GLY A 167 -11.02 -5.83 13.34
C GLY A 167 -12.02 -4.79 13.78
N LYS A 168 -11.48 -3.80 14.49
CA LYS A 168 -12.26 -2.67 15.00
C LYS A 168 -11.43 -1.39 15.02
N PHE A 169 -11.99 -0.32 14.51
CA PHE A 169 -11.50 1.03 14.70
C PHE A 169 -12.12 1.62 15.98
N VAL A 170 -11.34 1.66 17.05
CA VAL A 170 -11.79 2.22 18.33
C VAL A 170 -11.88 3.74 18.22
N GLY A 171 -13.00 4.31 18.67
CA GLY A 171 -13.31 5.73 18.49
C GLY A 171 -13.99 6.04 17.16
N TYR A 172 -14.34 5.02 16.36
CA TYR A 172 -15.12 5.21 15.14
C TYR A 172 -16.59 5.57 15.47
N HIS A 173 -17.12 6.49 14.68
CA HIS A 173 -18.54 6.80 14.66
C HIS A 173 -18.96 7.18 13.23
N LYS A 174 -20.13 6.74 12.79
CA LYS A 174 -20.63 6.97 11.42
C LYS A 174 -20.62 8.46 11.02
N ARG A 175 -20.92 9.38 11.97
CA ARG A 175 -20.90 10.82 11.70
C ARG A 175 -19.51 11.40 11.41
N LEU A 176 -18.43 10.65 11.63
CA LEU A 176 -17.07 11.06 11.20
C LEU A 176 -16.94 11.11 9.67
N ASN A 177 -17.84 10.44 8.94
CA ASN A 177 -17.84 10.41 7.48
C ASN A 177 -16.51 9.93 6.88
N LEU A 178 -15.83 9.01 7.57
CA LEU A 178 -14.64 8.37 7.03
C LEU A 178 -15.04 7.41 5.90
N PRO A 179 -14.22 7.28 4.86
CA PRO A 179 -14.44 6.28 3.81
C PRO A 179 -14.34 4.86 4.38
N ASP A 180 -14.87 3.90 3.66
CA ASP A 180 -14.60 2.49 3.94
C ASP A 180 -13.11 2.20 3.87
N GLY A 181 -12.67 1.19 4.61
CA GLY A 181 -11.31 0.68 4.51
C GLY A 181 -11.08 -0.01 3.17
N LYS A 182 -9.83 -0.10 2.73
CA LYS A 182 -9.47 -0.84 1.52
C LYS A 182 -8.10 -1.48 1.61
N ILE A 183 -7.90 -2.54 0.84
CA ILE A 183 -6.61 -3.16 0.58
C ILE A 183 -6.38 -3.11 -0.93
N ILE A 184 -5.18 -2.71 -1.33
CA ILE A 184 -4.74 -2.77 -2.71
C ILE A 184 -3.78 -3.95 -2.81
N GLN A 185 -4.20 -5.01 -3.50
CA GLN A 185 -3.45 -6.25 -3.62
C GLN A 185 -2.98 -6.45 -5.06
N ASP A 186 -1.69 -6.64 -5.23
CA ASP A 186 -1.10 -7.03 -6.50
C ASP A 186 -1.12 -8.55 -6.63
N ASP A 187 -1.65 -9.03 -7.75
CA ASP A 187 -1.58 -10.46 -8.07
C ASP A 187 -0.17 -10.83 -8.55
N LEU A 188 0.47 -11.73 -7.85
CA LEU A 188 1.85 -12.14 -8.11
C LEU A 188 2.05 -12.70 -9.52
N PHE A 189 1.06 -13.37 -10.07
CA PHE A 189 1.17 -14.07 -11.35
C PHE A 189 0.84 -13.19 -12.55
N SER A 190 -0.24 -12.44 -12.49
CA SER A 190 -0.65 -11.55 -13.57
C SER A 190 -0.04 -10.14 -13.48
N GLY A 191 0.40 -9.72 -12.29
CA GLY A 191 0.79 -8.35 -12.01
C GLY A 191 -0.38 -7.36 -11.99
N LYS A 192 -1.62 -7.85 -12.05
CA LYS A 192 -2.81 -7.00 -11.98
C LYS A 192 -3.08 -6.59 -10.53
N GLN A 193 -3.49 -5.35 -10.37
CA GLN A 193 -3.87 -4.79 -9.08
C GLN A 193 -5.38 -4.97 -8.86
N THR A 194 -5.76 -5.41 -7.66
CA THR A 194 -7.16 -5.57 -7.24
C THR A 194 -7.39 -4.77 -5.97
N GLU A 195 -8.45 -3.99 -5.94
CA GLU A 195 -8.92 -3.30 -4.74
C GLU A 195 -9.96 -4.16 -4.02
N ILE A 196 -9.72 -4.43 -2.73
CA ILE A 196 -10.64 -5.13 -1.83
C ILE A 196 -11.24 -4.07 -0.92
N ASN A 197 -12.53 -3.78 -1.09
CA ASN A 197 -13.27 -2.87 -0.22
C ASN A 197 -13.58 -3.54 1.12
N ILE A 198 -13.44 -2.78 2.22
CA ILE A 198 -13.66 -3.23 3.59
C ILE A 198 -14.70 -2.32 4.24
N PRO A 199 -15.98 -2.67 4.17
CA PRO A 199 -17.06 -1.91 4.81
C PRO A 199 -16.84 -1.82 6.32
N ILE A 200 -17.07 -0.65 6.88
CA ILE A 200 -16.98 -0.40 8.32
C ILE A 200 -18.38 -0.31 8.91
N ALA A 201 -18.67 -1.18 9.88
CA ALA A 201 -19.93 -1.16 10.60
C ALA A 201 -20.06 0.08 11.51
N PRO A 202 -21.28 0.47 11.92
CA PRO A 202 -21.51 1.67 12.76
C PRO A 202 -20.74 1.68 14.09
N ASP A 203 -20.39 0.50 14.63
CA ASP A 203 -19.59 0.35 15.84
C ASP A 203 -18.07 0.33 15.59
N GLY A 204 -17.64 0.56 14.34
CA GLY A 204 -16.25 0.55 13.91
C GLY A 204 -15.69 -0.84 13.58
N SER A 205 -16.49 -1.90 13.69
CA SER A 205 -16.04 -3.25 13.31
C SER A 205 -15.99 -3.42 11.80
N PHE A 206 -15.09 -4.29 11.32
CA PHE A 206 -14.93 -4.63 9.92
C PHE A 206 -14.55 -6.09 9.73
N SER A 207 -14.84 -6.63 8.54
CA SER A 207 -14.40 -7.97 8.12
C SER A 207 -14.28 -8.03 6.61
N ALA A 208 -13.19 -8.65 6.12
CA ALA A 208 -12.95 -8.86 4.71
C ALA A 208 -12.31 -10.23 4.45
N LYS A 209 -12.67 -10.84 3.31
CA LYS A 209 -11.99 -12.02 2.76
C LYS A 209 -10.89 -11.56 1.82
N ILE A 210 -9.67 -12.06 2.03
CA ILE A 210 -8.50 -11.74 1.23
C ILE A 210 -8.10 -13.01 0.48
N PRO A 211 -8.40 -13.12 -0.82
CA PRO A 211 -7.86 -14.21 -1.64
C PRO A 211 -6.34 -14.15 -1.64
N THR A 212 -5.67 -15.18 -1.16
CA THR A 212 -4.21 -15.21 -1.17
C THR A 212 -3.69 -16.63 -1.33
N HIS A 213 -2.61 -16.74 -2.08
CA HIS A 213 -2.01 -18.03 -2.43
C HIS A 213 -0.71 -18.30 -1.65
N TYR A 214 -0.25 -17.31 -0.90
CA TYR A 214 1.01 -17.31 -0.16
C TYR A 214 0.88 -16.30 0.98
N PRO A 215 1.75 -16.37 1.99
CA PRO A 215 1.83 -15.34 3.02
C PRO A 215 2.09 -13.97 2.39
N ILE A 216 1.37 -12.96 2.85
CA ILE A 216 1.49 -11.60 2.33
C ILE A 216 1.72 -10.59 3.45
N GLN A 217 2.48 -9.55 3.15
CA GLN A 217 2.49 -8.29 3.89
C GLN A 217 1.70 -7.26 3.08
N GLN A 218 0.71 -6.66 3.71
CA GLN A 218 -0.22 -5.73 3.07
C GLN A 218 -0.55 -4.54 3.97
N LYS A 219 -1.29 -3.58 3.44
CA LYS A 219 -1.71 -2.37 4.12
C LYS A 219 -3.23 -2.26 4.11
N LEU A 220 -3.84 -2.18 5.30
CA LEU A 220 -5.23 -1.77 5.45
C LEU A 220 -5.25 -0.23 5.40
N ILE A 221 -5.84 0.32 4.37
CA ILE A 221 -5.91 1.76 4.10
C ILE A 221 -7.23 2.31 4.61
N LEU A 222 -7.18 3.42 5.37
CA LEU A 222 -8.34 4.18 5.82
C LEU A 222 -8.08 5.68 5.55
N GLY A 223 -8.76 6.23 4.55
CA GLY A 223 -8.46 7.60 4.08
C GLY A 223 -7.04 7.71 3.54
N ASP A 224 -6.25 8.62 4.12
CA ASP A 224 -4.83 8.82 3.82
C ASP A 224 -3.88 8.02 4.72
N ARG A 225 -4.42 7.19 5.61
CA ARG A 225 -3.67 6.40 6.58
C ARG A 225 -3.66 4.92 6.23
N TYR A 226 -2.67 4.18 6.73
CA TYR A 226 -2.64 2.74 6.58
C TYR A 226 -2.10 2.02 7.82
N ILE A 227 -2.53 0.78 7.98
CA ILE A 227 -2.07 -0.15 9.03
C ILE A 227 -1.42 -1.32 8.31
N PRO A 228 -0.10 -1.51 8.43
CA PRO A 228 0.56 -2.67 7.84
C PRO A 228 0.20 -3.94 8.60
N PHE A 229 0.04 -5.03 7.87
CA PHE A 229 -0.21 -6.34 8.45
C PHE A 229 0.42 -7.46 7.64
N TYR A 230 0.67 -8.58 8.32
CA TYR A 230 1.08 -9.86 7.74
C TYR A 230 -0.03 -10.88 7.97
N ILE A 231 -0.39 -11.63 6.94
CA ILE A 231 -1.40 -12.67 7.01
C ILE A 231 -1.03 -13.85 6.11
N GLU A 232 -1.38 -15.06 6.53
CA GLU A 232 -1.18 -16.29 5.76
C GLU A 232 -2.52 -16.80 5.18
N PRO A 233 -2.48 -17.60 4.08
CA PRO A 233 -3.66 -18.33 3.61
C PRO A 233 -4.31 -19.11 4.76
N THR A 234 -5.63 -19.21 4.79
CA THR A 234 -6.47 -19.85 5.82
C THR A 234 -6.45 -19.20 7.20
N ASP A 235 -5.64 -18.15 7.41
CA ASP A 235 -5.57 -17.48 8.70
C ASP A 235 -6.72 -16.49 8.91
N THR A 236 -7.02 -16.22 10.17
CA THR A 236 -7.88 -15.12 10.59
C THR A 236 -7.06 -14.17 11.45
N LEU A 237 -6.83 -12.96 10.94
CA LEU A 237 -6.15 -11.89 11.67
C LEU A 237 -7.18 -10.88 12.16
N TYR A 238 -7.19 -10.61 13.45
CA TYR A 238 -7.96 -9.53 14.05
C TYR A 238 -7.05 -8.35 14.40
N ILE A 239 -7.41 -7.15 13.92
CA ILE A 239 -6.69 -5.89 14.19
C ILE A 239 -7.62 -4.94 14.94
N GLU A 240 -7.16 -4.40 16.07
CA GLU A 240 -7.84 -3.32 16.78
C GLU A 240 -6.93 -2.09 16.81
N THR A 241 -7.41 -0.97 16.26
CA THR A 241 -6.63 0.26 16.12
C THR A 241 -7.44 1.44 16.64
N TYR A 242 -6.77 2.34 17.35
CA TYR A 242 -7.35 3.58 17.88
C TYR A 242 -7.25 4.69 16.82
N LEU A 243 -8.38 5.31 16.47
CA LEU A 243 -8.41 6.38 15.46
C LEU A 243 -7.55 7.59 15.87
N ASP A 244 -7.52 7.93 17.16
CA ASP A 244 -6.67 9.00 17.67
C ASP A 244 -5.19 8.76 17.41
N GLU A 245 -4.71 7.52 17.45
CA GLU A 245 -3.34 7.20 17.07
C GLU A 245 -3.15 7.17 15.57
N LEU A 246 -4.08 6.54 14.84
CA LEU A 246 -4.00 6.39 13.40
C LEU A 246 -3.94 7.76 12.69
N PHE A 247 -4.72 8.72 13.17
CA PHE A 247 -4.77 10.07 12.61
C PHE A 247 -3.91 11.10 13.35
N ALA A 248 -3.07 10.66 14.30
CA ALA A 248 -2.11 11.55 14.94
C ALA A 248 -1.13 12.16 13.91
N PRO A 249 -0.63 13.40 14.13
CA PRO A 249 0.36 14.01 13.28
C PRO A 249 1.63 13.17 13.17
N TYR A 250 2.16 13.04 11.96
CA TYR A 250 3.42 12.34 11.70
C TYR A 250 4.24 13.07 10.65
N ARG A 251 5.55 12.91 10.69
CA ARG A 251 6.42 13.39 9.60
C ARG A 251 6.35 12.41 8.44
N TYR A 252 6.21 12.93 7.22
CA TYR A 252 6.03 12.14 6.00
C TYR A 252 7.18 11.17 5.69
N SER A 253 8.31 11.32 6.34
CA SER A 253 9.49 10.44 6.21
C SER A 253 9.33 9.12 6.96
N GLY A 254 8.32 8.34 6.67
CA GLY A 254 8.21 6.94 7.11
C GLY A 254 7.56 6.68 8.48
N GLY A 255 6.95 7.69 9.12
CA GLY A 255 6.46 7.56 10.49
C GLY A 255 5.03 7.07 10.69
N ILE A 256 4.35 6.57 9.67
CA ILE A 256 2.96 6.09 9.80
C ILE A 256 2.84 4.97 10.82
N GLU A 257 3.85 4.09 10.89
CA GLU A 257 3.85 2.96 11.81
C GLU A 257 4.00 3.38 13.28
N GLN A 258 4.50 4.57 13.54
CA GLN A 258 4.55 5.15 14.89
C GLN A 258 3.16 5.48 15.45
N ASN A 259 2.20 5.74 14.58
CA ASN A 259 0.86 6.16 14.97
C ASN A 259 -0.05 5.01 15.44
N CYS A 260 0.42 3.77 15.38
CA CYS A 260 -0.36 2.59 15.77
C CYS A 260 0.32 1.80 16.89
N VAL A 261 1.02 2.46 17.81
CA VAL A 261 1.81 1.81 18.87
C VAL A 261 0.95 0.92 19.77
N HIS A 262 -0.29 1.33 20.05
CA HIS A 262 -1.21 0.58 20.90
C HIS A 262 -2.19 -0.30 20.11
N SER A 263 -2.05 -0.38 18.77
CA SER A 263 -2.86 -1.33 18.00
C SER A 263 -2.59 -2.76 18.45
N THR A 264 -3.67 -3.55 18.59
CA THR A 264 -3.58 -4.94 18.99
C THR A 264 -3.84 -5.87 17.83
N TYR A 265 -3.09 -6.98 17.79
CA TYR A 265 -3.29 -8.06 16.84
C TYR A 265 -3.69 -9.32 17.60
N ARG A 266 -4.67 -10.08 17.08
CA ARG A 266 -5.09 -11.38 17.62
C ARG A 266 -5.15 -12.39 16.46
N GLY A 267 -4.91 -13.65 16.76
CA GLY A 267 -4.84 -14.73 15.78
C GLY A 267 -3.47 -15.42 15.77
N LYS A 268 -3.32 -16.41 14.92
CA LYS A 268 -2.11 -17.25 14.82
C LYS A 268 -0.83 -16.43 14.62
N ASN A 269 -0.89 -15.41 13.76
CA ASN A 269 0.24 -14.59 13.36
C ASN A 269 0.31 -13.23 14.08
N ALA A 270 -0.41 -13.06 15.20
CA ALA A 270 -0.41 -11.82 15.96
C ALA A 270 1.00 -11.36 16.36
N ARG A 271 1.82 -12.27 16.87
CA ARG A 271 3.20 -11.97 17.29
C ARG A 271 4.06 -11.49 16.12
N ILE A 272 3.97 -12.14 14.95
CA ILE A 272 4.72 -11.73 13.76
C ILE A 272 4.38 -10.28 13.39
N ASN A 273 3.09 -9.91 13.44
CA ASN A 273 2.65 -8.54 13.17
C ASN A 273 3.27 -7.51 14.13
N TYR A 274 3.34 -7.82 15.43
CA TYR A 274 4.02 -6.95 16.41
C TYR A 274 5.51 -6.81 16.13
N GLU A 275 6.17 -7.92 15.86
CA GLU A 275 7.61 -7.96 15.65
C GLU A 275 8.02 -7.24 14.37
N LEU A 276 7.30 -7.47 13.26
CA LEU A 276 7.53 -6.77 11.99
C LEU A 276 7.30 -5.25 12.14
N ARG A 277 6.27 -4.84 12.89
CA ARG A 277 6.04 -3.43 13.17
C ARG A 277 7.21 -2.78 13.90
N LYS A 278 7.77 -3.42 14.93
CA LYS A 278 8.92 -2.91 15.68
C LYS A 278 10.15 -2.69 14.78
N ILE A 279 10.37 -3.57 13.81
CA ILE A 279 11.48 -3.44 12.85
C ILE A 279 11.24 -2.28 11.89
N ARG A 280 10.00 -2.10 11.42
CA ARG A 280 9.63 -1.01 10.49
C ARG A 280 9.79 0.37 11.10
N LEU A 281 9.51 0.54 12.38
CA LEU A 281 9.59 1.84 13.08
C LEU A 281 10.95 2.55 12.96
N LYS A 282 12.02 1.85 12.57
CA LYS A 282 13.36 2.45 12.41
C LYS A 282 13.67 2.97 11.00
N ASN A 283 12.80 2.79 10.00
CA ASN A 283 13.07 3.10 8.59
C ASN A 283 12.65 4.53 8.16
N ILE A 284 12.63 5.48 9.04
CA ILE A 284 11.85 6.72 8.94
C ILE A 284 12.38 7.78 7.96
N SER A 285 13.60 7.66 7.41
CA SER A 285 14.20 8.80 6.68
C SER A 285 14.51 8.58 5.19
N GLU A 286 14.07 7.49 4.57
CA GLU A 286 14.73 7.02 3.34
C GLU A 286 14.14 7.53 2.01
N THR A 287 12.86 7.93 1.94
CA THR A 287 12.21 8.14 0.62
C THR A 287 12.65 9.42 -0.10
N GLU A 288 12.71 10.57 0.60
CA GLU A 288 13.14 11.83 -0.01
C GLU A 288 14.63 11.82 -0.35
N ASP A 289 15.45 11.30 0.56
CA ASP A 289 16.89 11.13 0.35
C ASP A 289 17.20 10.15 -0.77
N TRP A 290 16.37 9.10 -0.93
CA TRP A 290 16.51 8.15 -2.02
C TRP A 290 16.23 8.78 -3.39
N ILE A 291 15.12 9.50 -3.57
CA ILE A 291 14.79 10.20 -4.83
C ILE A 291 15.89 11.21 -5.19
N LYS A 292 16.40 11.95 -4.20
CA LYS A 292 17.51 12.88 -4.40
C LYS A 292 18.77 12.14 -4.85
N SER A 293 19.10 11.01 -4.22
CA SER A 293 20.29 10.22 -4.54
C SER A 293 20.24 9.62 -5.93
N LEU A 294 19.06 9.20 -6.42
CA LEU A 294 18.85 8.71 -7.78
C LEU A 294 19.33 9.73 -8.84
N ASN A 295 19.12 11.03 -8.58
CA ASN A 295 19.39 12.10 -9.54
C ASN A 295 20.77 12.75 -9.37
N THR A 296 21.47 12.52 -8.26
CA THR A 296 22.69 13.27 -7.91
C THR A 296 23.94 12.41 -7.78
N LEU A 297 23.80 11.11 -7.51
CA LEU A 297 24.94 10.25 -7.27
C LEU A 297 25.41 9.54 -8.55
N SER A 298 26.72 9.36 -8.70
CA SER A 298 27.27 8.44 -9.71
C SER A 298 26.96 6.99 -9.35
N THR A 299 26.96 6.08 -10.32
CA THR A 299 26.63 4.65 -10.16
C THR A 299 27.36 4.02 -8.97
N GLN A 300 28.68 4.19 -8.89
CA GLN A 300 29.47 3.63 -7.78
C GLN A 300 29.08 4.21 -6.41
N LYS A 301 28.85 5.53 -6.33
CA LYS A 301 28.45 6.19 -5.08
C LYS A 301 27.05 5.78 -4.66
N TYR A 302 26.13 5.66 -5.62
CA TYR A 302 24.77 5.20 -5.37
C TYR A 302 24.77 3.78 -4.82
N TYR A 303 25.45 2.85 -5.50
CA TYR A 303 25.58 1.46 -5.06
C TYR A 303 26.14 1.37 -3.63
N THR A 304 27.28 2.05 -3.36
CA THR A 304 27.90 2.06 -2.02
C THR A 304 26.95 2.64 -0.96
N SER A 305 26.19 3.67 -1.30
CA SER A 305 25.19 4.26 -0.39
C SER A 305 24.09 3.26 -0.04
N GLU A 306 23.50 2.61 -1.03
CA GLU A 306 22.44 1.62 -0.81
C GLU A 306 22.97 0.38 -0.07
N GLU A 307 24.18 -0.08 -0.38
CA GLU A 307 24.84 -1.18 0.33
C GLU A 307 25.07 -0.86 1.81
N ASN A 308 25.50 0.36 2.13
CA ASN A 308 25.70 0.80 3.51
C ASN A 308 24.36 0.85 4.29
N LYS A 309 23.30 1.37 3.67
CA LYS A 309 21.95 1.36 4.28
C LYS A 309 21.48 -0.07 4.54
N PHE A 310 21.67 -0.93 3.57
CA PHE A 310 21.33 -2.34 3.66
C PHE A 310 22.08 -3.03 4.82
N LYS A 311 23.40 -2.84 4.95
CA LYS A 311 24.23 -3.40 6.03
C LYS A 311 23.80 -2.87 7.40
N ALA A 312 23.59 -1.56 7.53
CA ALA A 312 23.15 -0.95 8.78
C ALA A 312 21.79 -1.51 9.24
N LYS A 313 20.86 -1.72 8.32
CA LYS A 313 19.55 -2.33 8.62
C LYS A 313 19.68 -3.80 8.98
N LEU A 314 20.56 -4.53 8.31
CA LEU A 314 20.85 -5.92 8.64
C LEU A 314 21.41 -6.06 10.07
N GLU A 315 22.38 -5.21 10.44
CA GLU A 315 22.94 -5.19 11.80
C GLU A 315 21.85 -4.91 12.84
N TYR A 316 20.95 -3.99 12.55
CA TYR A 316 19.80 -3.73 13.42
C TYR A 316 18.87 -4.95 13.57
N ILE A 317 18.50 -5.62 12.47
CA ILE A 317 17.67 -6.82 12.48
C ILE A 317 18.37 -7.94 13.28
N ASN A 318 19.68 -8.15 13.04
CA ASN A 318 20.49 -9.13 13.76
C ASN A 318 20.54 -8.82 15.27
N SER A 319 20.72 -7.55 15.64
CA SER A 319 20.70 -7.12 17.05
C SER A 319 19.37 -7.47 17.72
N LYS A 320 18.24 -7.19 17.07
CA LYS A 320 16.90 -7.51 17.61
C LYS A 320 16.67 -9.02 17.75
N TYR A 321 17.13 -9.80 16.82
CA TYR A 321 17.06 -11.25 16.87
C TYR A 321 17.94 -11.83 18.00
N ASN A 322 19.19 -11.39 18.10
CA ASN A 322 20.12 -11.84 19.14
C ASN A 322 19.67 -11.46 20.57
N GLN A 323 18.94 -10.35 20.70
CA GLN A 323 18.31 -9.92 21.95
C GLN A 323 17.02 -10.69 22.29
N GLY A 324 16.56 -11.59 21.42
CA GLY A 324 15.31 -12.33 21.59
C GLY A 324 14.04 -11.49 21.45
N GLU A 325 14.14 -10.26 20.89
CA GLU A 325 12.99 -9.37 20.73
C GLU A 325 12.10 -9.78 19.56
N ILE A 326 12.64 -10.53 18.58
CA ILE A 326 11.91 -11.04 17.42
C ILE A 326 12.14 -12.54 17.24
N SER A 327 11.12 -13.22 16.73
CA SER A 327 11.16 -14.65 16.41
C SER A 327 12.00 -14.94 15.16
N ASN A 328 12.38 -16.19 14.96
CA ASN A 328 13.06 -16.64 13.75
C ASN A 328 12.26 -16.32 12.48
N THR A 329 10.94 -16.47 12.51
CA THR A 329 10.07 -16.13 11.35
C THR A 329 10.14 -14.65 11.03
N SER A 330 9.96 -13.78 12.02
CA SER A 330 10.04 -12.32 11.81
C SER A 330 11.43 -11.87 11.39
N TYR A 331 12.48 -12.50 11.92
CA TYR A 331 13.86 -12.31 11.47
C TYR A 331 14.00 -12.62 9.98
N HIS A 332 13.58 -13.83 9.57
CA HIS A 332 13.66 -14.28 8.19
C HIS A 332 12.90 -13.34 7.23
N LEU A 333 11.64 -13.03 7.54
CA LEU A 333 10.82 -12.11 6.74
C LEU A 333 11.46 -10.72 6.62
N SER A 334 12.09 -10.24 7.70
CA SER A 334 12.75 -8.93 7.72
C SER A 334 14.03 -8.91 6.89
N ILE A 335 14.80 -9.99 6.90
CA ILE A 335 15.97 -10.17 6.03
C ILE A 335 15.56 -10.15 4.56
N LEU A 336 14.54 -10.94 4.18
CA LEU A 336 14.02 -10.97 2.82
C LEU A 336 13.54 -9.58 2.37
N ASN A 337 12.79 -8.88 3.22
CA ASN A 337 12.30 -7.54 2.89
C ASN A 337 13.45 -6.52 2.73
N ASN A 338 14.46 -6.57 3.60
CA ASN A 338 15.65 -5.72 3.49
C ASN A 338 16.45 -6.01 2.20
N TYR A 339 16.60 -7.30 1.86
CA TYR A 339 17.29 -7.73 0.66
C TYR A 339 16.56 -7.24 -0.61
N TYR A 340 15.24 -7.48 -0.72
CA TYR A 340 14.49 -7.06 -1.89
C TYR A 340 14.34 -5.53 -2.00
N ASN A 341 14.31 -4.80 -0.90
CA ASN A 341 14.40 -3.35 -0.93
C ASN A 341 15.72 -2.91 -1.58
N PHE A 342 16.85 -3.46 -1.14
CA PHE A 342 18.17 -3.13 -1.67
C PHE A 342 18.27 -3.40 -3.17
N ILE A 343 17.98 -4.62 -3.61
CA ILE A 343 18.10 -4.98 -5.03
C ILE A 343 17.08 -4.24 -5.91
N TYR A 344 15.88 -3.98 -5.41
CA TYR A 344 14.88 -3.16 -6.10
C TYR A 344 15.42 -1.75 -6.37
N HIS A 345 16.01 -1.10 -5.37
CA HIS A 345 16.61 0.22 -5.52
C HIS A 345 17.74 0.22 -6.56
N ILE A 346 18.59 -0.80 -6.57
CA ILE A 346 19.65 -0.94 -7.58
C ILE A 346 19.05 -1.08 -8.99
N PHE A 347 18.02 -1.93 -9.16
CA PHE A 347 17.38 -2.11 -10.46
C PHE A 347 16.62 -0.86 -10.95
N VAL A 348 15.98 -0.11 -10.04
CA VAL A 348 15.36 1.19 -10.38
C VAL A 348 16.40 2.18 -10.85
N TYR A 349 17.52 2.30 -10.14
CA TYR A 349 18.62 3.19 -10.53
C TYR A 349 19.14 2.84 -11.93
N MET A 350 19.42 1.57 -12.18
CA MET A 350 19.88 1.10 -13.49
C MET A 350 18.88 1.43 -14.62
N LYS A 351 17.58 1.24 -14.36
CA LYS A 351 16.54 1.53 -15.36
C LYS A 351 16.40 3.02 -15.68
N ILE A 352 16.59 3.90 -14.69
CA ILE A 352 16.40 5.35 -14.85
C ILE A 352 17.63 6.01 -15.47
N ILE A 353 18.82 5.67 -14.99
CA ILE A 353 20.07 6.36 -15.33
C ILE A 353 20.74 5.74 -16.57
N ASP A 354 20.71 4.43 -16.66
CA ASP A 354 21.44 3.66 -17.66
C ASP A 354 20.50 3.14 -18.75
N LYS A 355 19.86 4.06 -19.45
CA LYS A 355 18.77 3.83 -20.42
C LYS A 355 18.90 2.60 -21.31
N ASP A 356 20.09 1.97 -21.44
CA ASP A 356 20.34 0.77 -22.25
C ASP A 356 21.58 -0.06 -21.89
N THR A 357 22.47 0.41 -21.00
CA THR A 357 23.70 -0.30 -20.63
C THR A 357 23.69 -0.59 -19.13
N ILE A 358 23.04 -1.68 -18.76
CA ILE A 358 23.17 -2.20 -17.41
C ILE A 358 24.67 -2.43 -17.17
N ASN A 359 25.21 -1.70 -16.24
CA ASN A 359 26.59 -1.90 -15.84
C ASN A 359 26.67 -3.30 -15.21
N GLU A 360 27.14 -4.28 -16.00
CA GLU A 360 27.32 -5.68 -15.58
C GLU A 360 28.09 -5.78 -14.26
N TYR A 361 28.92 -4.77 -13.97
CA TYR A 361 29.68 -4.66 -12.74
C TYR A 361 28.76 -4.57 -11.50
N SER A 362 27.72 -3.76 -11.56
CA SER A 362 26.79 -3.57 -10.43
C SER A 362 25.98 -4.83 -10.12
N ILE A 363 25.60 -5.58 -11.15
CA ILE A 363 24.84 -6.82 -10.96
C ILE A 363 25.75 -7.96 -10.49
N LYS A 364 26.93 -8.12 -11.09
CA LYS A 364 27.88 -9.19 -10.73
C LYS A 364 28.43 -9.10 -9.32
N ASN A 365 28.43 -7.90 -8.72
CA ASN A 365 28.95 -7.69 -7.36
C ASN A 365 27.90 -7.88 -6.25
N ILE A 366 26.64 -8.13 -6.60
CA ILE A 366 25.61 -8.48 -5.62
C ILE A 366 25.63 -9.99 -5.39
N ASP A 367 25.76 -10.44 -4.16
CA ASP A 367 25.55 -11.84 -3.82
C ASP A 367 24.05 -12.15 -3.81
N TYR A 368 23.55 -12.70 -4.92
CA TYR A 368 22.15 -13.10 -5.06
C TYR A 368 21.89 -14.50 -4.48
N THR A 369 22.92 -15.29 -4.23
CA THR A 369 22.78 -16.71 -3.92
C THR A 369 22.67 -17.01 -2.44
N SER A 370 23.38 -16.24 -1.60
CA SER A 370 23.37 -16.44 -0.16
C SER A 370 23.56 -15.15 0.58
N PHE A 371 22.57 -14.77 1.36
CA PHE A 371 22.62 -13.57 2.18
C PHE A 371 22.18 -13.89 3.60
N ALA A 372 23.02 -13.61 4.59
CA ALA A 372 22.78 -13.99 5.98
C ALA A 372 22.37 -15.47 6.18
N GLY A 373 22.89 -16.38 5.32
CA GLY A 373 22.51 -17.79 5.33
C GLY A 373 21.16 -18.10 4.67
N ILE A 374 20.54 -17.12 4.01
CA ILE A 374 19.25 -17.25 3.32
C ILE A 374 19.49 -17.13 1.82
N SER A 375 19.09 -18.13 1.05
CA SER A 375 19.07 -18.05 -0.41
C SER A 375 17.79 -17.33 -0.86
N ALA A 376 17.80 -16.00 -0.86
CA ALA A 376 16.62 -15.20 -1.12
C ALA A 376 15.96 -15.51 -2.48
N MET A 377 16.75 -15.77 -3.53
CA MET A 377 16.23 -16.09 -4.86
C MET A 377 15.54 -17.46 -4.91
N ASN A 378 15.90 -18.37 -4.00
CA ASN A 378 15.29 -19.70 -3.90
C ASN A 378 14.25 -19.81 -2.77
N ASP A 379 13.94 -18.74 -2.08
CA ASP A 379 13.02 -18.76 -0.95
C ASP A 379 11.60 -18.34 -1.37
N PRO A 380 10.60 -19.23 -1.26
CA PRO A 380 9.22 -18.89 -1.57
C PRO A 380 8.63 -17.77 -0.67
N LEU A 381 9.16 -17.57 0.53
CA LEU A 381 8.74 -16.48 1.42
C LEU A 381 9.18 -15.10 0.91
N SER A 382 10.03 -15.04 -0.09
CA SER A 382 10.35 -13.81 -0.82
C SER A 382 9.10 -13.08 -1.33
N THR A 383 8.04 -13.85 -1.66
CA THR A 383 6.73 -13.30 -2.06
C THR A 383 6.07 -12.42 -1.00
N THR A 384 6.50 -12.52 0.26
CA THR A 384 5.98 -11.68 1.35
C THR A 384 6.55 -10.26 1.34
N SER A 385 7.70 -10.05 0.69
CA SER A 385 8.32 -8.72 0.63
C SER A 385 7.51 -7.79 -0.30
N GLU A 386 7.21 -6.58 0.17
CA GLU A 386 6.56 -5.54 -0.64
C GLU A 386 7.40 -5.11 -1.87
N TYR A 387 8.71 -5.39 -1.86
CA TYR A 387 9.63 -5.07 -2.96
C TYR A 387 9.84 -6.23 -3.95
N TYR A 388 9.36 -7.44 -3.62
CA TYR A 388 9.62 -8.62 -4.46
C TYR A 388 8.92 -8.55 -5.82
N LEU A 389 7.62 -8.27 -5.86
CA LEU A 389 6.90 -8.15 -7.12
C LEU A 389 7.40 -6.95 -7.96
N PRO A 390 7.61 -5.74 -7.42
CA PRO A 390 8.27 -4.65 -8.14
C PRO A 390 9.64 -5.04 -8.70
N PHE A 391 10.46 -5.75 -7.95
CA PHE A 391 11.74 -6.29 -8.42
C PHE A 391 11.55 -7.28 -9.58
N LEU A 392 10.63 -8.25 -9.45
CA LEU A 392 10.33 -9.20 -10.52
C LEU A 392 9.91 -8.50 -11.82
N MET A 393 9.08 -7.47 -11.73
CA MET A 393 8.63 -6.71 -12.90
C MET A 393 9.80 -5.97 -13.57
N LEU A 394 10.73 -5.42 -12.79
CA LEU A 394 11.95 -4.81 -13.33
C LEU A 394 12.85 -5.86 -13.97
N LEU A 395 13.05 -6.99 -13.32
CA LEU A 395 13.85 -8.10 -13.83
C LEU A 395 13.27 -8.67 -15.14
N GLU A 396 11.95 -8.91 -15.17
CA GLU A 396 11.27 -9.38 -16.38
C GLU A 396 11.31 -8.37 -17.54
N SER A 397 11.37 -7.07 -17.24
CA SER A 397 11.47 -5.99 -18.23
C SER A 397 12.91 -5.66 -18.62
N TRP A 398 13.89 -6.30 -18.00
CA TRP A 398 15.29 -6.07 -18.30
C TRP A 398 15.63 -6.53 -19.73
N ARG A 399 16.34 -5.69 -20.49
CA ARG A 399 16.67 -5.93 -21.90
C ARG A 399 17.35 -7.29 -22.14
N ALA A 400 18.26 -7.69 -21.24
CA ALA A 400 18.91 -9.00 -21.30
C ALA A 400 17.94 -10.20 -21.22
N MET A 401 16.73 -10.00 -20.68
CA MET A 401 15.68 -11.01 -20.58
C MET A 401 14.55 -10.84 -21.60
N THR A 402 14.52 -9.75 -22.36
CA THR A 402 13.40 -9.39 -23.25
C THR A 402 13.77 -9.30 -24.72
N THR A 403 15.07 -9.28 -25.06
CA THR A 403 15.55 -9.13 -26.42
C THR A 403 16.21 -10.43 -26.89
N PRO A 404 15.43 -11.40 -27.40
CA PRO A 404 16.00 -12.64 -27.92
C PRO A 404 16.80 -12.35 -29.20
N PRO A 405 17.83 -13.15 -29.51
CA PRO A 405 18.56 -13.03 -30.77
C PRO A 405 17.60 -13.16 -31.96
N ASN A 406 17.91 -12.47 -33.02
CA ASN A 406 17.14 -12.54 -34.28
C ASN A 406 17.04 -14.00 -34.74
N TRP A 407 16.00 -14.27 -35.47
CA TRP A 407 15.88 -15.53 -36.20
C TRP A 407 16.79 -15.55 -37.40
N GLU A 408 17.47 -16.65 -37.64
CA GLU A 408 18.00 -16.98 -38.95
C GLU A 408 16.86 -17.57 -39.80
N TYR A 409 16.84 -17.29 -41.11
CA TYR A 409 15.77 -17.76 -41.99
C TYR A 409 15.52 -19.26 -41.88
N SER A 410 16.60 -20.07 -41.93
CA SER A 410 16.50 -21.53 -41.89
C SER A 410 15.84 -22.04 -40.59
N ASP A 411 16.17 -21.43 -39.46
CA ASP A 411 15.64 -21.84 -38.16
C ASP A 411 14.20 -21.39 -37.96
N PHE A 412 13.86 -20.20 -38.52
CA PHE A 412 12.50 -19.71 -38.52
C PHE A 412 11.58 -20.63 -39.32
N ILE A 413 11.99 -21.04 -40.51
CA ILE A 413 11.22 -21.97 -41.37
C ILE A 413 11.04 -23.33 -40.67
N LYS A 414 12.11 -23.93 -40.14
CA LYS A 414 12.02 -25.18 -39.39
C LYS A 414 11.06 -25.11 -38.22
N ALA A 415 11.08 -23.98 -37.51
CA ALA A 415 10.19 -23.79 -36.36
C ALA A 415 8.71 -23.66 -36.77
N LEU A 416 8.42 -23.07 -37.93
CA LEU A 416 7.06 -23.02 -38.50
C LEU A 416 6.61 -24.41 -38.99
N GLU A 417 7.48 -25.14 -39.67
CA GLU A 417 7.20 -26.50 -40.16
C GLU A 417 6.91 -27.47 -39.00
N LYS A 418 7.69 -27.40 -37.92
CA LYS A 418 7.43 -28.15 -36.67
C LYS A 418 6.02 -27.89 -36.11
N ARG A 419 5.43 -26.74 -36.39
CA ARG A 419 4.08 -26.33 -35.94
C ARG A 419 3.01 -26.54 -37.02
N ASN A 420 3.34 -27.28 -38.06
CA ASN A 420 2.45 -27.58 -39.20
C ASN A 420 1.96 -26.34 -39.95
N ILE A 421 2.74 -25.26 -39.96
CA ILE A 421 2.47 -24.09 -40.80
C ILE A 421 3.03 -24.34 -42.19
N ASN A 422 2.13 -24.65 -43.12
CA ASN A 422 2.49 -24.83 -44.52
C ASN A 422 2.69 -23.46 -45.22
N LEU A 423 3.87 -23.26 -45.77
CA LEU A 423 4.23 -22.03 -46.50
C LEU A 423 4.14 -22.25 -47.99
N SER A 424 3.47 -21.35 -48.70
CA SER A 424 3.50 -21.28 -50.15
C SER A 424 4.88 -20.84 -50.64
N ASN A 425 5.18 -21.07 -51.92
CA ASN A 425 6.44 -20.61 -52.54
C ASN A 425 6.58 -19.08 -52.45
N THR A 426 5.50 -18.35 -52.67
CA THR A 426 5.49 -16.88 -52.54
C THR A 426 5.81 -16.43 -51.12
N GLU A 427 5.23 -17.06 -50.09
CA GLU A 427 5.54 -16.77 -48.71
C GLU A 427 7.01 -17.08 -48.38
N LYS A 428 7.56 -18.21 -48.88
CA LYS A 428 8.97 -18.56 -48.68
C LYS A 428 9.91 -17.54 -49.32
N GLU A 429 9.64 -17.10 -50.53
CA GLU A 429 10.44 -16.07 -51.23
C GLU A 429 10.34 -14.72 -50.50
N THR A 430 9.13 -14.34 -50.10
CA THR A 430 8.94 -13.10 -49.35
C THR A 430 9.68 -13.13 -48.02
N LEU A 431 9.64 -14.25 -47.27
CA LEU A 431 10.39 -14.39 -46.03
C LEU A 431 11.90 -14.36 -46.29
N LYS A 432 12.43 -14.98 -47.37
CA LYS A 432 13.84 -14.86 -47.73
C LYS A 432 14.26 -13.41 -47.94
N PHE A 433 13.42 -12.61 -48.59
CA PHE A 433 13.66 -11.18 -48.74
C PHE A 433 13.67 -10.44 -47.39
N VAL A 434 12.69 -10.67 -46.55
CA VAL A 434 12.60 -10.06 -45.21
C VAL A 434 13.81 -10.41 -44.33
N PHE A 435 14.33 -11.63 -44.46
CA PHE A 435 15.52 -12.07 -43.70
C PHE A 435 16.83 -11.68 -44.39
N GLY A 436 16.79 -11.01 -45.54
CA GLY A 436 17.99 -10.55 -46.26
C GLY A 436 18.73 -11.62 -47.06
N GLU A 437 18.14 -12.81 -47.22
CA GLU A 437 18.71 -13.92 -48.03
C GLU A 437 18.69 -13.61 -49.54
N ILE A 438 17.77 -12.77 -50.00
CA ILE A 438 17.67 -12.26 -51.35
C ILE A 438 17.51 -10.75 -51.32
N GLN A 439 18.09 -10.06 -52.33
CA GLN A 439 18.06 -8.59 -52.40
C GLN A 439 16.89 -8.05 -53.24
N THR A 440 16.37 -8.84 -54.15
CA THR A 440 15.26 -8.42 -55.02
C THR A 440 13.93 -8.71 -54.32
N PRO A 441 13.08 -7.70 -54.08
CA PRO A 441 11.79 -7.92 -53.49
C PRO A 441 10.88 -8.69 -54.45
N PRO A 442 10.20 -9.76 -53.99
CA PRO A 442 9.16 -10.41 -54.80
C PRO A 442 7.91 -9.51 -54.92
N ASP A 443 7.00 -9.88 -55.80
CA ASP A 443 5.76 -9.14 -55.99
C ASP A 443 4.89 -9.16 -54.72
N ASN A 444 4.23 -8.03 -54.41
CA ASN A 444 3.25 -7.90 -53.33
C ASN A 444 3.77 -8.25 -51.92
N VAL A 445 5.03 -7.93 -51.59
CA VAL A 445 5.68 -8.22 -50.30
C VAL A 445 4.78 -7.87 -49.09
N GLU A 446 4.28 -6.63 -49.02
CA GLU A 446 3.45 -6.16 -47.87
C GLU A 446 2.20 -7.03 -47.69
N ARG A 447 1.45 -7.26 -48.78
CA ARG A 447 0.23 -8.08 -48.71
C ARG A 447 0.51 -9.52 -48.34
N THR A 448 1.63 -10.08 -48.83
CA THR A 448 2.03 -11.46 -48.49
C THR A 448 2.42 -11.57 -47.03
N ILE A 449 3.18 -10.60 -46.49
CA ILE A 449 3.55 -10.55 -45.06
C ILE A 449 2.33 -10.37 -44.18
N GLU A 450 1.40 -9.46 -44.54
CA GLU A 450 0.17 -9.26 -43.78
C GLU A 450 -0.66 -10.56 -43.69
N SER A 451 -0.84 -11.23 -44.84
CA SER A 451 -1.55 -12.52 -44.91
C SER A 451 -0.86 -13.62 -44.10
N PHE A 452 0.47 -13.71 -44.22
CA PHE A 452 1.30 -14.64 -43.48
C PHE A 452 1.21 -14.38 -41.95
N ASN A 453 1.34 -13.13 -41.51
CA ASN A 453 1.26 -12.77 -40.10
C ASN A 453 -0.11 -13.14 -39.52
N LYS A 454 -1.20 -12.83 -40.21
CA LYS A 454 -2.57 -13.17 -39.79
C LYS A 454 -2.77 -14.69 -39.68
N LYS A 455 -2.20 -15.47 -40.61
CA LYS A 455 -2.28 -16.92 -40.65
C LYS A 455 -1.49 -17.59 -39.51
N SER A 456 -0.34 -17.02 -39.15
CA SER A 456 0.65 -17.63 -38.25
C SER A 456 0.87 -16.87 -36.94
N GLU A 457 0.01 -15.91 -36.60
CA GLU A 457 0.17 -15.01 -35.44
C GLU A 457 0.38 -15.77 -34.13
N LYS A 458 -0.46 -16.76 -33.86
CA LYS A 458 -0.42 -17.52 -32.59
C LYS A 458 0.84 -18.36 -32.49
N GLU A 459 1.26 -18.95 -33.60
CA GLU A 459 2.48 -19.76 -33.68
C GLU A 459 3.73 -18.89 -33.53
N GLN A 460 3.74 -17.70 -34.14
CA GLN A 460 4.83 -16.74 -33.97
C GLN A 460 4.93 -16.26 -32.50
N ILE A 461 3.80 -15.99 -31.83
CA ILE A 461 3.78 -15.67 -30.39
C ILE A 461 4.40 -16.82 -29.59
N SER A 462 3.99 -18.06 -29.84
CA SER A 462 4.53 -19.25 -29.15
C SER A 462 6.03 -19.45 -29.39
N MET A 463 6.48 -19.28 -30.64
CA MET A 463 7.91 -19.37 -31.02
C MET A 463 8.76 -18.30 -30.32
N ARG A 464 8.25 -17.06 -30.29
CA ARG A 464 8.93 -15.97 -29.59
C ARG A 464 9.06 -16.27 -28.11
N GLU A 465 8.01 -16.79 -27.47
CA GLU A 465 8.04 -17.12 -26.05
C GLU A 465 9.00 -18.28 -25.73
N GLU A 466 9.13 -19.26 -26.61
CA GLU A 466 10.14 -20.32 -26.47
C GLU A 466 11.57 -19.75 -26.46
N LYS A 467 11.89 -18.83 -27.40
CA LYS A 467 13.18 -18.14 -27.41
C LYS A 467 13.40 -17.26 -26.17
N LEU A 468 12.37 -16.56 -25.75
CA LEU A 468 12.45 -15.74 -24.55
C LEU A 468 12.71 -16.57 -23.29
N ARG A 469 12.10 -17.75 -23.16
CA ARG A 469 12.36 -18.64 -22.02
C ARG A 469 13.81 -19.16 -22.00
N ALA A 470 14.34 -19.54 -23.17
CA ALA A 470 15.74 -19.93 -23.27
C ALA A 470 16.69 -18.79 -22.88
N LEU A 471 16.43 -17.59 -23.39
CA LEU A 471 17.19 -16.38 -23.04
C LEU A 471 17.11 -16.08 -21.53
N ARG A 472 15.90 -16.07 -20.94
CA ARG A 472 15.70 -15.81 -19.52
C ARG A 472 16.44 -16.83 -18.64
N LYS A 473 16.39 -18.10 -19.01
CA LYS A 473 17.15 -19.14 -18.33
C LYS A 473 18.64 -18.84 -18.36
N GLN A 474 19.21 -18.60 -19.54
CA GLN A 474 20.64 -18.31 -19.71
C GLN A 474 21.05 -17.05 -18.93
N THR A 475 20.28 -15.97 -19.04
CA THR A 475 20.55 -14.73 -18.32
C THR A 475 20.46 -14.94 -16.82
N TYR A 476 19.44 -15.65 -16.33
CA TYR A 476 19.29 -15.93 -14.91
C TYR A 476 20.49 -16.74 -14.38
N GLU A 477 20.88 -17.79 -15.07
CA GLU A 477 22.04 -18.62 -14.68
C GLU A 477 23.37 -17.85 -14.73
N THR A 478 23.47 -16.84 -15.57
CA THR A 478 24.68 -16.00 -15.67
C THR A 478 24.83 -15.04 -14.49
N TYR A 479 23.71 -14.49 -13.99
CA TYR A 479 23.74 -13.35 -13.05
C TYR A 479 23.19 -13.66 -11.65
N PHE A 480 22.24 -14.58 -11.50
CA PHE A 480 21.47 -14.72 -10.24
C PHE A 480 21.62 -16.08 -9.56
N GLY A 481 21.89 -17.14 -10.29
CA GLY A 481 22.00 -18.48 -9.74
C GLY A 481 21.35 -19.54 -10.60
N PRO A 482 21.15 -20.77 -10.09
CA PRO A 482 20.61 -21.86 -10.89
C PRO A 482 19.16 -21.60 -11.33
N SER A 483 18.81 -22.03 -12.54
CA SER A 483 17.43 -21.89 -13.06
C SER A 483 16.39 -22.72 -12.29
N THR A 484 16.84 -23.55 -11.36
CA THR A 484 15.98 -24.29 -10.42
C THR A 484 15.52 -23.46 -9.23
N ASP A 485 16.05 -22.25 -9.04
CA ASP A 485 15.63 -21.35 -7.97
C ASP A 485 14.16 -20.97 -8.11
N PHE A 486 13.49 -20.76 -6.98
CA PHE A 486 12.08 -20.41 -6.93
C PHE A 486 11.76 -19.16 -7.80
N THR A 487 12.60 -18.13 -7.74
CA THR A 487 12.43 -16.90 -8.53
C THR A 487 12.46 -17.18 -10.03
N CYS A 488 13.39 -17.99 -10.53
CA CYS A 488 13.43 -18.36 -11.95
C CYS A 488 12.21 -19.15 -12.37
N GLN A 489 11.80 -20.13 -11.57
CA GLN A 489 10.60 -20.92 -11.81
C GLN A 489 9.33 -20.05 -11.80
N LEU A 490 9.25 -19.07 -10.90
CA LEU A 490 8.13 -18.11 -10.86
C LEU A 490 8.08 -17.22 -12.11
N ILE A 491 9.22 -16.72 -12.59
CA ILE A 491 9.28 -15.96 -13.87
C ILE A 491 8.75 -16.81 -15.02
N ASN A 492 9.13 -18.10 -15.09
CA ASN A 492 8.63 -19.01 -16.10
C ASN A 492 7.12 -19.25 -15.95
N ALA A 493 6.61 -19.45 -14.73
CA ALA A 493 5.18 -19.63 -14.49
C ALA A 493 4.37 -18.40 -14.92
N ARG A 494 4.83 -17.19 -14.55
CA ARG A 494 4.23 -15.91 -14.97
C ARG A 494 4.21 -15.78 -16.50
N SER A 495 5.29 -16.17 -17.15
CA SER A 495 5.41 -16.16 -18.61
C SER A 495 4.39 -17.09 -19.27
N ILE A 496 4.18 -18.31 -18.75
CA ILE A 496 3.18 -19.26 -19.25
C ILE A 496 1.76 -18.70 -19.07
N ILE A 497 1.47 -18.09 -17.94
CA ILE A 497 0.16 -17.45 -17.66
C ILE A 497 -0.09 -16.29 -18.62
N ARG A 498 0.91 -15.44 -18.88
CA ARG A 498 0.81 -14.38 -19.90
C ARG A 498 0.59 -14.95 -21.31
N LEU A 499 1.23 -16.06 -21.63
CA LEU A 499 1.07 -16.74 -22.93
C LEU A 499 -0.38 -17.22 -23.15
N ILE A 500 -1.02 -17.83 -22.11
CA ILE A 500 -2.42 -18.23 -22.17
C ILE A 500 -3.32 -17.04 -22.53
N HIS A 501 -3.09 -15.89 -21.91
CA HIS A 501 -3.83 -14.67 -22.19
C HIS A 501 -3.53 -14.09 -23.57
N SER A 502 -2.27 -14.11 -24.02
CA SER A 502 -1.86 -13.57 -25.32
C SER A 502 -2.38 -14.42 -26.49
N LEU A 503 -2.46 -15.73 -26.31
CA LEU A 503 -3.02 -16.63 -27.31
C LEU A 503 -4.56 -16.62 -27.35
N ASP A 504 -5.19 -16.02 -26.35
CA ASP A 504 -6.65 -16.02 -26.12
C ASP A 504 -7.27 -17.43 -26.23
N ARG A 505 -6.56 -18.44 -25.73
CA ARG A 505 -7.00 -19.83 -25.69
C ARG A 505 -6.31 -20.62 -24.57
N LYS A 506 -6.88 -21.75 -24.21
CA LYS A 506 -6.19 -22.74 -23.39
C LYS A 506 -4.99 -23.32 -24.14
N LEU A 507 -3.92 -23.59 -23.40
CA LEU A 507 -2.81 -24.40 -23.91
C LEU A 507 -3.24 -25.86 -23.98
N THR A 508 -2.75 -26.56 -24.99
CA THR A 508 -2.93 -28.02 -25.16
C THR A 508 -2.13 -28.79 -24.09
N GLU A 509 -2.45 -30.06 -23.87
CA GLU A 509 -1.70 -30.94 -22.94
C GLU A 509 -0.20 -31.01 -23.31
N THR A 510 0.09 -31.09 -24.62
CA THR A 510 1.47 -31.10 -25.11
C THR A 510 2.20 -29.79 -24.81
N GLU A 511 1.57 -28.64 -25.05
CA GLU A 511 2.15 -27.32 -24.75
C GLU A 511 2.35 -27.15 -23.23
N ILE A 512 1.38 -27.54 -22.39
CA ILE A 512 1.52 -27.49 -20.94
C ILE A 512 2.71 -28.34 -20.50
N LYS A 513 2.81 -29.59 -20.96
CA LYS A 513 3.93 -30.49 -20.61
C LYS A 513 5.28 -29.91 -21.03
N GLU A 514 5.39 -29.38 -22.23
CA GLU A 514 6.61 -28.75 -22.74
C GLU A 514 6.99 -27.51 -21.96
N PHE A 515 6.02 -26.61 -21.74
CA PHE A 515 6.29 -25.31 -21.13
C PHE A 515 6.55 -25.41 -19.63
N THR A 516 5.95 -26.37 -18.95
CA THR A 516 6.16 -26.58 -17.51
C THR A 516 7.34 -27.49 -17.17
N ALA A 517 7.96 -28.14 -18.16
CA ALA A 517 9.11 -29.04 -17.95
C ALA A 517 10.24 -28.47 -17.06
N PRO A 518 10.60 -27.17 -17.15
CA PRO A 518 11.63 -26.60 -16.28
C PRO A 518 11.12 -26.22 -14.88
N ILE A 519 9.82 -26.36 -14.59
CA ILE A 519 9.22 -25.99 -13.30
C ILE A 519 9.05 -27.26 -12.46
N THR A 520 9.70 -27.30 -11.31
CA THR A 520 9.62 -28.42 -10.34
C THR A 520 8.76 -28.07 -9.11
N ASP A 521 8.52 -26.80 -8.86
CA ASP A 521 7.67 -26.34 -7.75
C ASP A 521 6.19 -26.68 -8.02
N ARG A 522 5.66 -27.63 -7.26
CA ARG A 522 4.27 -28.12 -7.41
C ARG A 522 3.22 -27.04 -7.22
N ARG A 523 3.52 -25.99 -6.46
CA ARG A 523 2.59 -24.88 -6.21
C ARG A 523 2.43 -24.05 -7.47
N LEU A 524 3.55 -23.74 -8.15
CA LEU A 524 3.54 -23.01 -9.41
C LEU A 524 2.84 -23.80 -10.51
N LEU A 525 3.11 -25.11 -10.60
CA LEU A 525 2.40 -26.01 -11.53
C LEU A 525 0.89 -25.97 -11.30
N LYS A 526 0.44 -26.05 -10.05
CA LYS A 526 -0.98 -25.99 -9.71
C LYS A 526 -1.65 -24.68 -10.16
N VAL A 527 -0.95 -23.54 -10.03
CA VAL A 527 -1.47 -22.24 -10.51
C VAL A 527 -1.62 -22.24 -12.02
N ILE A 528 -0.62 -22.74 -12.75
CA ILE A 528 -0.67 -22.81 -14.22
C ILE A 528 -1.84 -23.67 -14.67
N ASP A 529 -1.99 -24.87 -14.08
CA ASP A 529 -3.07 -25.80 -14.42
C ASP A 529 -4.44 -25.20 -14.14
N GLN A 530 -4.62 -24.57 -12.97
CA GLN A 530 -5.88 -23.91 -12.61
C GLN A 530 -6.19 -22.76 -13.55
N THR A 531 -5.19 -21.92 -13.89
CA THR A 531 -5.36 -20.81 -14.81
C THR A 531 -5.74 -21.31 -16.20
N ASN A 532 -5.03 -22.32 -16.72
CA ASN A 532 -5.34 -22.89 -18.03
C ASN A 532 -6.72 -23.56 -18.06
N PHE A 533 -7.09 -24.30 -17.00
CA PHE A 533 -8.40 -24.96 -16.89
C PHE A 533 -9.55 -23.95 -16.87
N SER A 534 -9.44 -22.88 -16.07
CA SER A 534 -10.47 -21.86 -15.88
C SER A 534 -10.51 -20.80 -16.97
N TYR A 535 -9.52 -20.75 -17.86
CA TYR A 535 -9.44 -19.73 -18.89
C TYR A 535 -10.65 -19.78 -19.85
N LYS A 536 -11.23 -18.60 -20.09
CA LYS A 536 -12.32 -18.41 -21.07
C LYS A 536 -11.87 -17.37 -22.09
N PRO A 537 -11.85 -17.71 -23.40
CA PRO A 537 -11.50 -16.76 -24.46
C PRO A 537 -12.39 -15.50 -24.42
N GLN A 538 -11.82 -14.35 -24.73
CA GLN A 538 -12.56 -13.07 -24.72
C GLN A 538 -13.69 -13.07 -25.76
N SER A 539 -13.51 -13.76 -26.88
CA SER A 539 -14.55 -13.95 -27.90
C SER A 539 -15.83 -14.63 -27.40
N LEU A 540 -15.78 -15.32 -26.25
CA LEU A 540 -16.94 -15.97 -25.62
C LEU A 540 -17.54 -15.15 -24.47
N GLN A 541 -16.94 -13.99 -24.11
CA GLN A 541 -17.44 -13.12 -23.03
C GLN A 541 -18.34 -11.97 -23.53
N GLY A 542 -18.43 -11.80 -24.84
CA GLY A 542 -19.25 -10.75 -25.46
C GLY A 542 -20.57 -11.31 -25.98
N HIS A 543 -21.57 -11.42 -25.10
CA HIS A 543 -23.01 -11.28 -25.43
C HIS A 543 -23.80 -11.19 -24.14
#